data_f2a7cc2d94f6dad59d8875667704ed74
#
_entry.id   f2a7cc2d94f6dad59d8875667704ed74
#
_cell.length_a   1.000
_cell.length_b   1.000
_cell.length_c   1.000
_cell.angle_alpha   90.00
_cell.angle_beta   90.00
_cell.angle_gamma   90.00
#
_symmetry.space_group_name_H-M   'P 1'
#
loop_
_entity.id
_entity.type
_entity.pdbx_description
1 polymer ?
#
loop_
_entity_poly.entity_id
_entity_poly.type
_entity_poly.pdbx_seq_one_letter_code
_entity_poly.pdbx_strand_id
1 'polypeptide(L)'
;MCPIGPIRVLSPDPPNLLTPLLELFTHLARNYLGMNDVPVLIVGGGPVGLSLALALARQQVRSVVFEAKTELDPHSRALGILPRTLEIFRNWGVYDQFVKSGELLSRIDLWAAGKTKPFVTIDLSIFRRISSAGGVLIMPQNRTEELLLEAVKASGFTEVFFGHRATGFEQDSDGVTLQVTGPGGASETHHGRYLVGSDGAHSVIRATLGWELEGKTYPTRMLLGDIRLEDDRDHLPWPLFAPGQRGGLAAVRYQPQHWRFIATVEPGESDEALIEPANIERRVHQLFGVGPFECLWSSVFHIHCRTSPHFRQGRVLLAGDAGHINSPAGGQGMNSGIQDAQNLAWKLARVLAGADAEALLTSYEAERREVIVNTVEPYTDFLTRTILLGPNFIRKLAPAALWALPRLGLLSIVAPKMGMLDAAYRRSNILSGRGPWLGKRAPDGDLVDPTGKNLRLLDLVGPGPALLLFDDGRLPNWNQSEISQLFRDIHDLRVAALFPNEKIRKDGAYACAGSDALWKQWAVSGGSAALLRPDGYVGWMGRRPTPEELGSGVRQALGMVAQ
;
A
#
# COMPACT_ATOMS: atom_id res chain seq x y z
N MET A 1 -57.94 -64.45 -7.14
CA MET A 1 -56.92 -63.60 -7.82
C MET A 1 -56.86 -62.32 -7.08
N CYS A 2 -55.93 -62.19 -6.13
CA CYS A 2 -55.61 -60.94 -5.44
C CYS A 2 -54.42 -60.25 -6.13
N PRO A 3 -54.43 -58.95 -6.37
CA PRO A 3 -53.29 -58.23 -6.89
C PRO A 3 -52.33 -57.84 -5.75
N ILE A 4 -51.07 -58.20 -5.93
CA ILE A 4 -49.95 -57.87 -5.04
C ILE A 4 -49.55 -56.41 -5.31
N GLY A 5 -49.62 -55.55 -4.30
CA GLY A 5 -49.17 -54.15 -4.32
C GLY A 5 -47.61 -54.06 -4.23
N PRO A 6 -47.00 -52.99 -4.73
CA PRO A 6 -45.54 -52.89 -4.81
C PRO A 6 -44.90 -52.64 -3.41
N ILE A 7 -43.84 -53.39 -3.16
CA ILE A 7 -42.96 -53.29 -1.97
C ILE A 7 -42.19 -51.96 -2.05
N ARG A 8 -42.37 -51.05 -1.08
CA ARG A 8 -41.50 -49.92 -0.87
C ARG A 8 -40.19 -50.38 -0.25
N VAL A 9 -39.11 -50.30 -0.99
CA VAL A 9 -37.75 -50.42 -0.43
C VAL A 9 -37.37 -49.04 0.14
N LEU A 10 -37.32 -48.95 1.46
CA LEU A 10 -36.67 -47.87 2.18
C LEU A 10 -35.19 -48.20 2.24
N SER A 11 -34.37 -47.49 1.46
CA SER A 11 -32.92 -47.45 1.66
C SER A 11 -32.62 -46.32 2.65
N PRO A 12 -32.04 -46.62 3.82
CA PRO A 12 -31.45 -45.57 4.61
C PRO A 12 -30.10 -45.22 3.99
N ASP A 13 -29.92 -43.98 3.55
CA ASP A 13 -28.61 -43.45 3.24
C ASP A 13 -27.72 -43.61 4.48
N PRO A 14 -26.52 -44.13 4.37
CA PRO A 14 -25.61 -44.22 5.50
C PRO A 14 -25.25 -42.78 5.93
N PRO A 15 -25.19 -42.50 7.25
CA PRO A 15 -24.75 -41.22 7.74
C PRO A 15 -23.35 -40.95 7.18
N ASN A 16 -23.19 -39.76 6.62
CA ASN A 16 -21.92 -39.35 6.02
C ASN A 16 -20.88 -39.14 7.15
N LEU A 17 -20.23 -40.21 7.57
CA LEU A 17 -19.19 -40.27 8.60
C LEU A 17 -17.86 -39.64 8.15
N LEU A 18 -17.74 -39.29 6.87
CA LEU A 18 -16.53 -38.69 6.32
C LEU A 18 -16.35 -37.24 6.76
N THR A 19 -17.45 -36.47 6.94
CA THR A 19 -17.38 -35.07 7.33
C THR A 19 -16.82 -34.86 8.74
N PRO A 20 -17.30 -35.58 9.80
CA PRO A 20 -16.75 -35.48 11.15
C PRO A 20 -15.32 -36.00 11.25
N LEU A 21 -14.96 -37.05 10.46
CA LEU A 21 -13.60 -37.56 10.41
C LEU A 21 -12.65 -36.61 9.70
N LEU A 22 -13.08 -35.91 8.64
CA LEU A 22 -12.29 -34.88 7.95
C LEU A 22 -12.08 -33.68 8.86
N GLU A 23 -13.09 -33.26 9.62
CA GLU A 23 -12.98 -32.22 10.64
C GLU A 23 -12.06 -32.61 11.79
N LEU A 24 -12.17 -33.86 12.28
CA LEU A 24 -11.27 -34.39 13.32
C LEU A 24 -9.83 -34.52 12.81
N PHE A 25 -9.62 -34.97 11.57
CA PHE A 25 -8.29 -35.04 10.94
C PHE A 25 -7.71 -33.65 10.69
N THR A 26 -8.52 -32.68 10.26
CA THR A 26 -8.09 -31.30 10.14
C THR A 26 -7.77 -30.68 11.50
N HIS A 27 -8.55 -30.96 12.51
CA HIS A 27 -8.29 -30.49 13.88
C HIS A 27 -7.04 -31.13 14.49
N LEU A 28 -6.86 -32.43 14.31
CA LEU A 28 -5.66 -33.16 14.75
C LEU A 28 -4.41 -32.74 13.96
N ALA A 29 -4.52 -32.56 12.66
CA ALA A 29 -3.42 -32.04 11.84
C ALA A 29 -3.04 -30.60 12.23
N ARG A 30 -4.02 -29.73 12.55
CA ARG A 30 -3.79 -28.38 13.08
C ARG A 30 -3.04 -28.41 14.42
N ASN A 31 -3.42 -29.32 15.33
CA ASN A 31 -2.75 -29.48 16.63
C ASN A 31 -1.35 -30.12 16.50
N TYR A 32 -1.16 -31.02 15.55
CA TYR A 32 0.13 -31.74 15.34
C TYR A 32 1.16 -30.90 14.58
N LEU A 33 0.71 -29.93 13.78
CA LEU A 33 1.56 -29.01 13.00
C LEU A 33 1.92 -27.71 13.75
N GLY A 34 1.60 -27.59 15.04
CA GLY A 34 1.91 -26.39 15.84
C GLY A 34 1.14 -25.15 15.36
N MET A 35 -0.06 -25.31 14.79
CA MET A 35 -0.89 -24.20 14.29
C MET A 35 -1.51 -23.34 15.41
N ASN A 36 -1.30 -23.70 16.66
CA ASN A 36 -1.78 -22.92 17.81
C ASN A 36 -0.91 -21.71 18.14
N ASP A 37 0.25 -21.54 17.48
CA ASP A 37 1.17 -20.43 17.73
C ASP A 37 1.58 -19.75 16.41
N VAL A 38 0.63 -19.02 15.81
CA VAL A 38 0.88 -18.28 14.56
C VAL A 38 1.66 -17.00 14.89
N PRO A 39 2.80 -16.75 14.23
CA PRO A 39 3.60 -15.57 14.56
C PRO A 39 2.84 -14.23 14.50
N VAL A 40 1.95 -14.05 13.51
CA VAL A 40 1.23 -12.79 13.30
C VAL A 40 -0.25 -13.04 13.00
N LEU A 41 -1.12 -12.46 13.84
CA LEU A 41 -2.56 -12.37 13.62
C LEU A 41 -2.88 -11.02 12.97
N ILE A 42 -3.72 -11.04 11.94
CA ILE A 42 -4.14 -9.83 11.19
C ILE A 42 -5.67 -9.76 11.24
N VAL A 43 -6.22 -8.65 11.68
CA VAL A 43 -7.67 -8.40 11.67
C VAL A 43 -8.00 -7.42 10.56
N GLY A 44 -8.86 -7.86 9.63
CA GLY A 44 -9.26 -7.13 8.42
C GLY A 44 -8.60 -7.69 7.16
N GLY A 45 -9.39 -8.24 6.26
CA GLY A 45 -9.00 -8.81 4.95
C GLY A 45 -9.13 -7.82 3.78
N GLY A 46 -9.14 -6.51 4.07
CA GLY A 46 -9.10 -5.45 3.06
C GLY A 46 -7.69 -5.28 2.45
N PRO A 47 -7.48 -4.24 1.61
CA PRO A 47 -6.24 -4.06 0.85
C PRO A 47 -5.00 -3.95 1.74
N VAL A 48 -5.13 -3.42 2.96
CA VAL A 48 -4.01 -3.25 3.89
C VAL A 48 -3.64 -4.57 4.56
N GLY A 49 -4.62 -5.31 5.08
CA GLY A 49 -4.37 -6.61 5.73
C GLY A 49 -3.84 -7.65 4.75
N LEU A 50 -4.41 -7.73 3.53
CA LEU A 50 -3.89 -8.61 2.47
C LEU A 50 -2.48 -8.20 2.03
N SER A 51 -2.18 -6.89 1.96
CA SER A 51 -0.84 -6.38 1.69
C SER A 51 0.16 -6.76 2.78
N LEU A 52 -0.24 -6.67 4.04
CA LEU A 52 0.60 -7.09 5.17
C LEU A 52 0.86 -8.60 5.13
N ALA A 53 -0.17 -9.39 4.87
CA ALA A 53 -0.06 -10.85 4.73
C ALA A 53 0.92 -11.22 3.60
N LEU A 54 0.79 -10.58 2.43
CA LEU A 54 1.71 -10.82 1.30
C LEU A 54 3.14 -10.37 1.63
N ALA A 55 3.31 -9.20 2.26
CA ALA A 55 4.61 -8.69 2.65
C ALA A 55 5.31 -9.58 3.70
N LEU A 56 4.56 -10.13 4.67
CA LEU A 56 5.04 -11.14 5.63
C LEU A 56 5.42 -12.44 4.94
N ALA A 57 4.60 -12.92 4.00
CA ALA A 57 4.90 -14.12 3.21
C ALA A 57 6.20 -13.96 2.41
N ARG A 58 6.49 -12.78 1.86
CA ARG A 58 7.78 -12.46 1.21
C ARG A 58 8.97 -12.51 2.18
N GLN A 59 8.72 -12.31 3.47
CA GLN A 59 9.68 -12.47 4.56
C GLN A 59 9.68 -13.90 5.16
N GLN A 60 8.95 -14.85 4.55
CA GLN A 60 8.78 -16.22 5.04
C GLN A 60 8.15 -16.29 6.44
N VAL A 61 7.36 -15.30 6.82
CA VAL A 61 6.63 -15.25 8.09
C VAL A 61 5.20 -15.72 7.88
N ARG A 62 4.77 -16.73 8.68
CA ARG A 62 3.39 -17.20 8.68
C ARG A 62 2.47 -16.17 9.33
N SER A 63 1.26 -16.05 8.79
CA SER A 63 0.21 -15.19 9.35
C SER A 63 -1.18 -15.78 9.14
N VAL A 64 -2.14 -15.27 9.90
CA VAL A 64 -3.56 -15.59 9.73
C VAL A 64 -4.33 -14.27 9.63
N VAL A 65 -5.22 -14.18 8.64
CA VAL A 65 -6.11 -13.03 8.43
C VAL A 65 -7.53 -13.40 8.82
N PHE A 66 -8.16 -12.59 9.66
CA PHE A 66 -9.58 -12.70 10.05
C PHE A 66 -10.36 -11.55 9.41
N GLU A 67 -11.31 -11.89 8.54
CA GLU A 67 -12.19 -10.95 7.87
C GLU A 67 -13.64 -11.17 8.29
N ALA A 68 -14.30 -10.10 8.75
CA ALA A 68 -15.66 -10.16 9.25
C ALA A 68 -16.71 -10.41 8.17
N LYS A 69 -16.43 -10.01 6.92
CA LYS A 69 -17.29 -10.31 5.77
C LYS A 69 -17.10 -11.75 5.32
N THR A 70 -18.13 -12.32 4.71
CA THR A 70 -18.11 -13.70 4.18
C THR A 70 -17.33 -13.82 2.88
N GLU A 71 -17.07 -12.71 2.20
CA GLU A 71 -16.33 -12.60 0.95
C GLU A 71 -15.73 -11.20 0.80
N LEU A 72 -14.92 -10.98 -0.23
CA LEU A 72 -14.41 -9.65 -0.57
C LEU A 72 -15.57 -8.70 -0.92
N ASP A 73 -15.41 -7.41 -0.56
CA ASP A 73 -16.40 -6.40 -0.87
C ASP A 73 -16.46 -6.15 -2.39
N PRO A 74 -17.59 -6.38 -3.06
CA PRO A 74 -17.71 -6.09 -4.48
C PRO A 74 -17.63 -4.58 -4.79
N HIS A 75 -17.84 -3.73 -3.78
CA HIS A 75 -17.85 -2.28 -3.94
C HIS A 75 -16.47 -1.68 -3.71
N SER A 76 -16.06 -0.86 -4.63
CA SER A 76 -14.75 -0.20 -4.59
C SER A 76 -14.87 1.24 -4.07
N ARG A 77 -13.97 1.66 -3.19
CA ARG A 77 -13.86 3.08 -2.77
C ARG A 77 -12.65 3.77 -3.40
N ALA A 78 -11.53 3.10 -3.55
CA ALA A 78 -10.34 3.62 -4.19
C ALA A 78 -10.24 3.16 -5.65
N LEU A 79 -9.63 4.00 -6.51
CA LEU A 79 -9.38 3.70 -7.92
C LEU A 79 -7.91 3.85 -8.33
N GLY A 80 -7.11 4.55 -7.55
CA GLY A 80 -5.75 4.90 -7.96
C GLY A 80 -4.68 4.16 -7.15
N ILE A 81 -3.78 3.47 -7.85
CA ILE A 81 -2.55 2.94 -7.27
C ILE A 81 -1.40 3.84 -7.69
N LEU A 82 -0.77 4.47 -6.70
CA LEU A 82 0.24 5.50 -6.91
C LEU A 82 1.64 4.90 -7.12
N PRO A 83 2.59 5.65 -7.72
CA PRO A 83 3.91 5.17 -8.06
C PRO A 83 4.64 4.46 -6.91
N ARG A 84 4.58 4.99 -5.68
CA ARG A 84 5.24 4.33 -4.55
C ARG A 84 4.67 2.94 -4.25
N THR A 85 3.36 2.78 -4.32
CA THR A 85 2.70 1.49 -4.13
C THR A 85 3.05 0.51 -5.25
N LEU A 86 3.15 0.99 -6.49
CA LEU A 86 3.59 0.16 -7.61
C LEU A 86 5.04 -0.32 -7.48
N GLU A 87 5.93 0.50 -6.89
CA GLU A 87 7.31 0.04 -6.54
C GLU A 87 7.28 -1.07 -5.49
N ILE A 88 6.39 -0.96 -4.50
CA ILE A 88 6.19 -2.00 -3.49
C ILE A 88 5.67 -3.28 -4.16
N PHE A 89 4.70 -3.18 -5.06
CA PHE A 89 4.18 -4.33 -5.82
C PHE A 89 5.25 -4.97 -6.71
N ARG A 90 6.17 -4.17 -7.27
CA ARG A 90 7.34 -4.68 -7.99
C ARG A 90 8.28 -5.45 -7.07
N ASN A 91 8.57 -4.93 -5.90
CA ASN A 91 9.36 -5.63 -4.87
C ASN A 91 8.69 -6.95 -4.43
N TRP A 92 7.35 -6.99 -4.35
CA TRP A 92 6.60 -8.21 -4.02
C TRP A 92 6.46 -9.18 -5.20
N GLY A 93 6.80 -8.78 -6.43
CA GLY A 93 6.71 -9.61 -7.63
C GLY A 93 5.30 -9.71 -8.24
N VAL A 94 4.39 -8.82 -7.85
CA VAL A 94 2.99 -8.79 -8.35
C VAL A 94 2.71 -7.66 -9.36
N TYR A 95 3.67 -6.77 -9.60
CA TYR A 95 3.53 -5.58 -10.44
C TYR A 95 2.93 -5.88 -11.83
N ASP A 96 3.46 -6.89 -12.53
CA ASP A 96 3.04 -7.18 -13.91
C ASP A 96 1.57 -7.65 -13.97
N GLN A 97 1.12 -8.41 -12.96
CA GLN A 97 -0.27 -8.85 -12.86
C GLN A 97 -1.21 -7.67 -12.63
N PHE A 98 -0.80 -6.71 -11.79
CA PHE A 98 -1.55 -5.49 -11.55
C PHE A 98 -1.65 -4.61 -12.79
N VAL A 99 -0.54 -4.36 -13.47
CA VAL A 99 -0.52 -3.53 -14.69
C VAL A 99 -1.32 -4.15 -15.83
N LYS A 100 -1.35 -5.47 -15.95
CA LYS A 100 -2.18 -6.18 -16.93
C LYS A 100 -3.68 -6.08 -16.62
N SER A 101 -4.05 -5.89 -15.36
CA SER A 101 -5.45 -5.87 -14.90
C SER A 101 -6.05 -4.47 -14.77
N GLY A 102 -5.24 -3.40 -14.94
CA GLY A 102 -5.67 -2.00 -14.86
C GLY A 102 -5.15 -1.16 -16.01
N GLU A 103 -5.35 0.16 -15.93
CA GLU A 103 -4.88 1.11 -16.93
C GLU A 103 -3.74 1.96 -16.35
N LEU A 104 -2.51 1.74 -16.83
CA LEU A 104 -1.32 2.51 -16.40
C LEU A 104 -1.24 3.82 -17.15
N LEU A 105 -1.49 4.93 -16.46
CA LEU A 105 -1.48 6.27 -17.02
C LEU A 105 -0.08 6.88 -16.99
N SER A 106 0.44 7.23 -18.16
CA SER A 106 1.61 8.10 -18.33
C SER A 106 1.25 9.57 -18.59
N ARG A 107 -0.05 9.85 -18.73
CA ARG A 107 -0.62 11.18 -18.99
C ARG A 107 -2.04 11.23 -18.46
N ILE A 108 -2.45 12.38 -17.93
CA ILE A 108 -3.83 12.66 -17.54
C ILE A 108 -4.27 13.91 -18.28
N ASP A 109 -5.31 13.79 -19.09
CA ASP A 109 -5.98 14.90 -19.75
C ASP A 109 -7.28 15.22 -19.01
N LEU A 110 -7.40 16.41 -18.43
CA LEU A 110 -8.60 16.85 -17.73
C LEU A 110 -9.57 17.49 -18.71
N TRP A 111 -10.80 16.96 -18.77
CA TRP A 111 -11.82 17.37 -19.74
C TRP A 111 -13.02 17.98 -19.04
N ALA A 112 -13.57 19.06 -19.63
CA ALA A 112 -14.89 19.53 -19.26
C ALA A 112 -15.95 18.84 -20.15
N ALA A 113 -17.06 18.44 -19.54
CA ALA A 113 -18.15 17.78 -20.25
C ALA A 113 -18.62 18.63 -21.44
N GLY A 114 -18.83 17.99 -22.59
CA GLY A 114 -19.21 18.65 -23.84
C GLY A 114 -18.10 19.44 -24.55
N LYS A 115 -16.85 19.34 -24.12
CA LYS A 115 -15.70 19.98 -24.81
C LYS A 115 -14.92 18.97 -25.62
N THR A 116 -14.36 19.43 -26.74
CA THR A 116 -13.59 18.63 -27.71
C THR A 116 -12.08 18.68 -27.48
N LYS A 117 -11.61 19.45 -26.49
CA LYS A 117 -10.19 19.56 -26.11
C LYS A 117 -10.06 19.55 -24.60
N PRO A 118 -9.00 18.94 -24.04
CA PRO A 118 -8.72 19.00 -22.62
C PRO A 118 -8.40 20.44 -22.21
N PHE A 119 -8.86 20.84 -21.02
CA PHE A 119 -8.49 22.15 -20.47
C PHE A 119 -7.13 22.12 -19.76
N VAL A 120 -6.68 20.94 -19.33
CA VAL A 120 -5.33 20.70 -18.77
C VAL A 120 -4.84 19.32 -19.19
N THR A 121 -3.56 19.23 -19.52
CA THR A 121 -2.81 18.00 -19.70
C THR A 121 -1.70 17.93 -18.65
N ILE A 122 -1.66 16.83 -17.89
CA ILE A 122 -0.61 16.53 -16.92
C ILE A 122 0.22 15.37 -17.46
N ASP A 123 1.48 15.64 -17.78
CA ASP A 123 2.43 14.63 -18.21
C ASP A 123 3.00 13.90 -16.99
N LEU A 124 2.69 12.62 -16.85
CA LEU A 124 3.18 11.75 -15.78
C LEU A 124 4.45 10.99 -16.18
N SER A 125 4.99 11.21 -17.39
CA SER A 125 6.22 10.57 -17.85
C SER A 125 7.44 10.85 -16.94
N ILE A 126 7.36 11.93 -16.14
CA ILE A 126 8.33 12.23 -15.09
C ILE A 126 8.53 11.05 -14.12
N PHE A 127 7.47 10.28 -13.84
CA PHE A 127 7.59 9.11 -12.97
C PHE A 127 8.54 8.05 -13.52
N ARG A 128 8.69 7.92 -14.84
CA ARG A 128 9.67 6.99 -15.45
C ARG A 128 11.13 7.33 -15.09
N ARG A 129 11.40 8.61 -14.77
CA ARG A 129 12.74 9.07 -14.39
C ARG A 129 13.04 8.87 -12.91
N ILE A 130 12.02 8.99 -12.03
CA ILE A 130 12.18 9.01 -10.58
C ILE A 130 11.66 7.75 -9.88
N SER A 131 11.04 6.83 -10.64
CA SER A 131 10.40 5.62 -10.12
C SER A 131 10.39 4.51 -11.17
N SER A 132 10.51 3.28 -10.75
CA SER A 132 10.31 2.10 -11.60
C SER A 132 8.85 1.83 -11.97
N ALA A 133 7.91 2.58 -11.37
CA ALA A 133 6.47 2.38 -11.56
C ALA A 133 5.92 2.89 -12.89
N GLY A 134 6.55 3.90 -13.48
CA GLY A 134 6.20 4.43 -14.81
C GLY A 134 4.99 5.35 -14.87
N GLY A 135 4.09 5.38 -13.88
CA GLY A 135 2.87 6.19 -13.90
C GLY A 135 1.95 5.94 -12.71
N VAL A 136 0.69 6.26 -12.88
CA VAL A 136 -0.40 5.97 -11.92
C VAL A 136 -1.27 4.87 -12.55
N LEU A 137 -1.57 3.82 -11.80
CA LEU A 137 -2.44 2.74 -12.26
C LEU A 137 -3.87 2.99 -11.78
N ILE A 138 -4.79 3.03 -12.72
CA ILE A 138 -6.22 3.06 -12.43
C ILE A 138 -6.75 1.63 -12.37
N MET A 139 -7.28 1.28 -11.22
CA MET A 139 -7.83 -0.04 -10.93
C MET A 139 -8.82 0.06 -9.76
N PRO A 140 -10.00 -0.55 -9.84
CA PRO A 140 -10.93 -0.60 -8.71
C PRO A 140 -10.32 -1.35 -7.52
N GLN A 141 -10.65 -0.91 -6.31
CA GLN A 141 -10.13 -1.49 -5.07
C GLN A 141 -10.49 -2.98 -4.92
N ASN A 142 -11.71 -3.39 -5.29
CA ASN A 142 -12.12 -4.80 -5.26
C ASN A 142 -11.20 -5.67 -6.12
N ARG A 143 -10.81 -5.20 -7.33
CA ARG A 143 -9.85 -5.92 -8.18
C ARG A 143 -8.46 -5.95 -7.55
N THR A 144 -8.06 -4.87 -6.86
CA THR A 144 -6.82 -4.84 -6.07
C THR A 144 -6.83 -5.90 -4.97
N GLU A 145 -7.94 -6.02 -4.24
CA GLU A 145 -8.11 -7.01 -3.16
C GLU A 145 -8.10 -8.45 -3.70
N GLU A 146 -8.78 -8.71 -4.83
CA GLU A 146 -8.75 -10.02 -5.51
C GLU A 146 -7.33 -10.45 -5.85
N LEU A 147 -6.56 -9.58 -6.53
CA LEU A 147 -5.18 -9.87 -6.93
C LEU A 147 -4.25 -10.08 -5.72
N LEU A 148 -4.43 -9.28 -4.66
CA LEU A 148 -3.68 -9.48 -3.42
C LEU A 148 -4.04 -10.81 -2.76
N LEU A 149 -5.33 -11.17 -2.69
CA LEU A 149 -5.79 -12.43 -2.12
C LEU A 149 -5.27 -13.63 -2.91
N GLU A 150 -5.29 -13.57 -4.26
CA GLU A 150 -4.69 -14.58 -5.13
C GLU A 150 -3.20 -14.78 -4.80
N ALA A 151 -2.43 -13.68 -4.68
CA ALA A 151 -1.02 -13.71 -4.37
C ALA A 151 -0.75 -14.24 -2.94
N VAL A 152 -1.57 -13.86 -1.96
CA VAL A 152 -1.51 -14.35 -0.58
C VAL A 152 -1.74 -15.87 -0.54
N LYS A 153 -2.79 -16.36 -1.19
CA LYS A 153 -3.08 -17.80 -1.28
C LYS A 153 -1.96 -18.57 -1.98
N ALA A 154 -1.45 -18.04 -3.09
CA ALA A 154 -0.34 -18.65 -3.83
C ALA A 154 0.96 -18.73 -3.04
N SER A 155 1.16 -17.85 -2.05
CA SER A 155 2.36 -17.83 -1.20
C SER A 155 2.48 -19.07 -0.31
N GLY A 156 1.35 -19.64 0.14
CA GLY A 156 1.31 -20.75 1.09
C GLY A 156 1.69 -20.40 2.53
N PHE A 157 1.90 -19.09 2.85
CA PHE A 157 2.30 -18.63 4.19
C PHE A 157 1.16 -18.09 5.03
N THR A 158 -0.01 -17.86 4.43
CA THR A 158 -1.13 -17.19 5.11
C THR A 158 -2.44 -17.92 4.90
N GLU A 159 -3.17 -18.13 5.97
CA GLU A 159 -4.58 -18.55 5.94
C GLU A 159 -5.47 -17.30 6.06
N VAL A 160 -6.58 -17.29 5.33
CA VAL A 160 -7.56 -16.20 5.37
C VAL A 160 -8.93 -16.77 5.74
N PHE A 161 -9.45 -16.34 6.89
CA PHE A 161 -10.75 -16.74 7.41
C PHE A 161 -11.78 -15.64 7.16
N PHE A 162 -12.67 -15.88 6.20
CA PHE A 162 -13.83 -15.05 5.95
C PHE A 162 -14.98 -15.41 6.90
N GLY A 163 -15.85 -14.44 7.20
CA GLY A 163 -16.96 -14.60 8.15
C GLY A 163 -16.53 -14.69 9.62
N HIS A 164 -15.28 -14.31 9.91
CA HIS A 164 -14.68 -14.34 11.24
C HIS A 164 -14.49 -12.93 11.77
N ARG A 165 -15.33 -12.52 12.69
CA ARG A 165 -15.35 -11.16 13.26
C ARG A 165 -14.58 -11.10 14.57
N ALA A 166 -13.49 -10.33 14.62
CA ALA A 166 -12.81 -10.03 15.87
C ALA A 166 -13.73 -9.27 16.83
N THR A 167 -13.73 -9.67 18.09
CA THR A 167 -14.55 -9.05 19.16
C THR A 167 -13.72 -8.40 20.25
N GLY A 168 -12.45 -8.77 20.37
CA GLY A 168 -11.52 -8.22 21.33
C GLY A 168 -10.21 -9.01 21.35
N PHE A 169 -9.30 -8.60 22.22
CA PHE A 169 -8.05 -9.31 22.45
C PHE A 169 -7.52 -9.07 23.87
N GLU A 170 -6.63 -9.95 24.29
CA GLU A 170 -5.80 -9.81 25.47
C GLU A 170 -4.32 -9.97 25.05
N GLN A 171 -3.38 -9.33 25.78
CA GLN A 171 -1.97 -9.50 25.53
C GLN A 171 -1.19 -9.61 26.84
N ASP A 172 -0.09 -10.37 26.82
CA ASP A 172 0.85 -10.54 27.93
C ASP A 172 2.31 -10.47 27.42
N SER A 173 3.26 -10.94 28.25
CA SER A 173 4.68 -11.00 27.88
C SER A 173 4.97 -11.96 26.72
N ASP A 174 4.15 -12.99 26.54
CA ASP A 174 4.42 -14.09 25.63
C ASP A 174 3.72 -13.92 24.28
N GLY A 175 2.51 -13.30 24.26
CA GLY A 175 1.77 -13.17 23.03
C GLY A 175 0.50 -12.34 23.12
N VAL A 176 -0.37 -12.58 22.15
CA VAL A 176 -1.71 -11.99 22.05
C VAL A 176 -2.73 -13.11 21.85
N THR A 177 -3.83 -13.00 22.57
CA THR A 177 -4.99 -13.88 22.45
C THR A 177 -6.12 -13.07 21.80
N LEU A 178 -6.46 -13.40 20.56
CA LEU A 178 -7.54 -12.78 19.79
C LEU A 178 -8.84 -13.56 19.99
N GLN A 179 -9.91 -12.84 20.30
CA GLN A 179 -11.26 -13.37 20.40
C GLN A 179 -12.02 -13.09 19.09
N VAL A 180 -12.61 -14.12 18.51
CA VAL A 180 -13.28 -14.06 17.21
C VAL A 180 -14.64 -14.74 17.30
N THR A 181 -15.64 -14.18 16.62
CA THR A 181 -16.90 -14.86 16.34
C THR A 181 -16.86 -15.40 14.91
N GLY A 182 -16.87 -16.71 14.78
CA GLY A 182 -16.89 -17.41 13.50
C GLY A 182 -18.28 -17.57 12.90
N PRO A 183 -18.41 -18.27 11.76
CA PRO A 183 -19.67 -18.58 11.12
C PRO A 183 -20.63 -19.28 12.08
N GLY A 184 -21.92 -18.90 12.03
CA GLY A 184 -22.93 -19.45 12.93
C GLY A 184 -22.88 -18.93 14.37
N GLY A 185 -22.04 -17.93 14.68
CA GLY A 185 -21.94 -17.32 16.00
C GLY A 185 -21.02 -18.07 16.97
N ALA A 186 -20.23 -19.02 16.50
CA ALA A 186 -19.26 -19.75 17.33
C ALA A 186 -18.18 -18.79 17.85
N SER A 187 -17.91 -18.86 19.18
CA SER A 187 -16.77 -18.12 19.77
C SER A 187 -15.50 -18.92 19.63
N GLU A 188 -14.48 -18.29 19.08
CA GLU A 188 -13.17 -18.88 18.84
C GLU A 188 -12.07 -18.01 19.48
N THR A 189 -10.97 -18.65 19.83
CA THR A 189 -9.80 -17.99 20.41
C THR A 189 -8.56 -18.39 19.63
N HIS A 190 -7.78 -17.40 19.19
CA HIS A 190 -6.56 -17.61 18.43
C HIS A 190 -5.38 -16.96 19.12
N HIS A 191 -4.23 -17.67 19.17
CA HIS A 191 -3.02 -17.17 19.81
C HIS A 191 -1.96 -16.81 18.77
N GLY A 192 -1.22 -15.74 19.04
CA GLY A 192 -0.11 -15.30 18.19
C GLY A 192 0.89 -14.45 18.96
N ARG A 193 2.06 -14.25 18.37
CA ARG A 193 3.09 -13.40 19.01
C ARG A 193 2.81 -11.91 18.83
N TYR A 194 2.17 -11.54 17.72
CA TYR A 194 1.79 -10.16 17.39
C TYR A 194 0.40 -10.12 16.77
N LEU A 195 -0.33 -9.02 17.01
CA LEU A 195 -1.62 -8.73 16.43
C LEU A 195 -1.55 -7.40 15.66
N VAL A 196 -2.06 -7.39 14.43
CA VAL A 196 -2.18 -6.16 13.63
C VAL A 196 -3.64 -5.90 13.29
N GLY A 197 -4.17 -4.77 13.77
CA GLY A 197 -5.48 -4.24 13.38
C GLY A 197 -5.36 -3.48 12.06
N SER A 198 -6.02 -3.99 11.02
CA SER A 198 -6.22 -3.38 9.70
C SER A 198 -7.71 -3.40 9.33
N ASP A 199 -8.57 -3.38 10.34
CA ASP A 199 -10.02 -3.56 10.35
C ASP A 199 -10.80 -2.26 10.08
N GLY A 200 -10.13 -1.28 9.49
CA GLY A 200 -10.74 -0.09 8.91
C GLY A 200 -11.12 1.00 9.93
N ALA A 201 -11.91 1.95 9.45
CA ALA A 201 -12.27 3.17 10.19
C ALA A 201 -12.96 2.90 11.55
N HIS A 202 -13.70 1.79 11.64
CA HIS A 202 -14.43 1.36 12.85
C HIS A 202 -13.70 0.23 13.59
N SER A 203 -12.37 0.28 13.61
CA SER A 203 -11.49 -0.75 14.16
C SER A 203 -11.88 -1.15 15.58
N VAL A 204 -12.17 -2.45 15.76
CA VAL A 204 -12.38 -3.09 17.08
C VAL A 204 -11.06 -3.15 17.83
N ILE A 205 -9.96 -3.42 17.13
CA ILE A 205 -8.62 -3.48 17.75
C ILE A 205 -8.22 -2.14 18.34
N ARG A 206 -8.40 -1.03 17.60
CA ARG A 206 -8.17 0.32 18.14
C ARG A 206 -9.08 0.63 19.32
N ALA A 207 -10.36 0.29 19.23
CA ALA A 207 -11.33 0.52 20.32
C ALA A 207 -10.97 -0.26 21.60
N THR A 208 -10.53 -1.52 21.47
CA THR A 208 -10.06 -2.33 22.60
C THR A 208 -8.80 -1.74 23.26
N LEU A 209 -7.94 -1.05 22.48
CA LEU A 209 -6.81 -0.28 23.02
C LEU A 209 -7.25 1.00 23.76
N GLY A 210 -8.54 1.37 23.70
CA GLY A 210 -9.04 2.60 24.29
C GLY A 210 -8.66 3.86 23.50
N TRP A 211 -8.30 3.74 22.22
CA TRP A 211 -7.87 4.85 21.39
C TRP A 211 -8.95 5.34 20.45
N GLU A 212 -9.07 6.65 20.36
CA GLU A 212 -9.93 7.34 19.39
C GLU A 212 -9.08 8.00 18.30
N LEU A 213 -9.68 8.18 17.13
CA LEU A 213 -9.04 8.93 16.05
C LEU A 213 -9.18 10.44 16.31
N GLU A 214 -8.05 11.12 16.44
CA GLU A 214 -7.93 12.56 16.62
C GLU A 214 -7.85 13.28 15.28
N GLY A 215 -8.44 14.47 15.18
CA GLY A 215 -8.37 15.29 13.96
C GLY A 215 -9.68 15.97 13.62
N LYS A 216 -10.00 16.11 12.33
CA LYS A 216 -11.14 16.89 11.85
C LYS A 216 -12.05 16.10 10.91
N THR A 217 -13.33 16.51 10.92
CA THR A 217 -14.31 16.16 9.90
C THR A 217 -14.64 17.40 9.10
N TYR A 218 -14.62 17.30 7.78
CA TYR A 218 -15.03 18.40 6.92
C TYR A 218 -16.56 18.52 6.89
N PRO A 219 -17.10 19.76 6.77
CA PRO A 219 -18.55 19.95 6.73
C PRO A 219 -19.19 19.39 5.45
N THR A 220 -18.40 19.18 4.42
CA THR A 220 -18.85 18.69 3.12
C THR A 220 -18.85 17.17 3.08
N ARG A 221 -19.92 16.61 2.53
CA ARG A 221 -20.06 15.19 2.19
C ARG A 221 -19.70 14.99 0.72
N MET A 222 -19.41 13.76 0.36
CA MET A 222 -19.21 13.33 -1.02
C MET A 222 -20.21 12.24 -1.37
N LEU A 223 -20.84 12.37 -2.53
CA LEU A 223 -21.57 11.29 -3.18
C LEU A 223 -20.61 10.63 -4.19
N LEU A 224 -20.52 9.34 -4.12
CA LEU A 224 -19.78 8.49 -5.02
C LEU A 224 -20.75 7.50 -5.65
N GLY A 225 -20.68 7.30 -6.96
CA GLY A 225 -21.50 6.32 -7.64
C GLY A 225 -20.74 5.65 -8.77
N ASP A 226 -20.93 4.33 -8.88
CA ASP A 226 -20.48 3.52 -9.99
C ASP A 226 -21.64 3.26 -10.93
N ILE A 227 -21.42 3.52 -12.21
CA ILE A 227 -22.41 3.36 -13.26
C ILE A 227 -21.83 2.54 -14.41
N ARG A 228 -22.70 1.86 -15.12
CA ARG A 228 -22.40 1.26 -16.41
C ARG A 228 -23.20 2.00 -17.49
N LEU A 229 -22.50 2.57 -18.48
CA LEU A 229 -23.15 3.13 -19.66
C LEU A 229 -23.56 1.99 -20.60
N GLU A 230 -24.81 1.98 -21.04
CA GLU A 230 -25.35 0.88 -21.86
C GLU A 230 -25.17 1.10 -23.37
N ASP A 231 -24.69 2.29 -23.75
CA ASP A 231 -24.38 2.65 -25.13
C ASP A 231 -22.86 2.80 -25.35
N ASP A 232 -22.42 2.91 -26.61
CA ASP A 232 -21.01 3.05 -26.98
C ASP A 232 -20.52 4.49 -26.72
N ARG A 233 -20.34 4.83 -25.46
CA ARG A 233 -19.71 6.07 -25.00
C ARG A 233 -18.30 5.86 -24.45
N ASP A 234 -17.68 4.72 -24.73
CA ASP A 234 -16.29 4.43 -24.32
C ASP A 234 -15.26 5.35 -24.99
N HIS A 235 -15.63 5.98 -26.11
CA HIS A 235 -14.83 7.00 -26.77
C HIS A 235 -14.76 8.32 -26.00
N LEU A 236 -15.62 8.52 -24.98
CA LEU A 236 -15.59 9.74 -24.18
C LEU A 236 -14.26 9.88 -23.43
N PRO A 237 -13.67 11.07 -23.46
CA PRO A 237 -12.43 11.33 -22.77
C PRO A 237 -12.66 11.35 -21.24
N TRP A 238 -11.62 11.02 -20.47
CA TRP A 238 -11.67 11.00 -19.01
C TRP A 238 -10.33 11.40 -18.40
N PRO A 239 -10.29 11.93 -17.15
CA PRO A 239 -11.43 12.29 -16.30
C PRO A 239 -12.31 13.42 -16.88
N LEU A 240 -13.63 13.28 -16.74
CA LEU A 240 -14.61 14.29 -17.09
C LEU A 240 -14.98 15.15 -15.89
N PHE A 241 -15.18 16.44 -16.13
CA PHE A 241 -15.65 17.41 -15.13
C PHE A 241 -16.89 18.14 -15.66
N ALA A 242 -17.97 18.18 -14.88
CA ALA A 242 -19.12 18.99 -15.23
C ALA A 242 -18.86 20.46 -14.89
N PRO A 243 -19.00 21.38 -15.87
CA PRO A 243 -18.81 22.80 -15.64
C PRO A 243 -19.97 23.42 -14.87
N GLY A 244 -19.71 24.49 -14.09
CA GLY A 244 -20.74 25.39 -13.55
C GLY A 244 -21.44 24.94 -12.26
N GLN A 245 -21.08 23.84 -11.67
CA GLN A 245 -21.68 23.39 -10.41
C GLN A 245 -21.03 24.06 -9.18
N ARG A 246 -21.87 24.41 -8.21
CA ARG A 246 -21.43 24.58 -6.83
C ARG A 246 -21.06 23.17 -6.31
N GLY A 247 -19.83 22.97 -5.91
CA GLY A 247 -19.32 21.63 -5.66
C GLY A 247 -18.75 20.97 -6.93
N GLY A 248 -17.77 20.08 -6.78
CA GLY A 248 -17.19 19.36 -7.92
C GLY A 248 -18.07 18.20 -8.34
N LEU A 249 -18.24 18.03 -9.64
CA LEU A 249 -18.78 16.81 -10.22
C LEU A 249 -17.79 16.31 -11.27
N ALA A 250 -17.27 15.09 -11.09
CA ALA A 250 -16.30 14.49 -11.97
C ALA A 250 -16.63 13.03 -12.22
N ALA A 251 -16.12 12.48 -13.32
CA ALA A 251 -16.20 11.06 -13.60
C ALA A 251 -14.87 10.52 -14.12
N VAL A 252 -14.57 9.29 -13.73
CA VAL A 252 -13.39 8.52 -14.14
C VAL A 252 -13.83 7.16 -14.65
N ARG A 253 -13.37 6.80 -15.83
CA ARG A 253 -13.56 5.44 -16.37
C ARG A 253 -12.53 4.52 -15.72
N TYR A 254 -12.94 3.33 -15.32
CA TYR A 254 -12.03 2.34 -14.72
C TYR A 254 -12.06 0.97 -15.41
N GLN A 255 -13.09 0.75 -16.27
CA GLN A 255 -13.20 -0.39 -17.19
C GLN A 255 -14.05 0.05 -18.41
N PRO A 256 -14.09 -0.70 -19.50
CA PRO A 256 -15.02 -0.44 -20.59
C PRO A 256 -16.45 -0.31 -20.06
N GLN A 257 -17.15 0.74 -20.49
CA GLN A 257 -18.49 1.12 -20.06
C GLN A 257 -18.69 1.44 -18.57
N HIS A 258 -17.70 1.17 -17.68
CA HIS A 258 -17.80 1.37 -16.24
C HIS A 258 -17.13 2.67 -15.81
N TRP A 259 -17.92 3.51 -15.16
CA TRP A 259 -17.51 4.83 -14.74
C TRP A 259 -17.83 5.07 -13.27
N ARG A 260 -16.93 5.75 -12.60
CA ARG A 260 -17.18 6.31 -11.27
C ARG A 260 -17.40 7.79 -11.37
N PHE A 261 -18.54 8.29 -10.92
CA PHE A 261 -18.71 9.71 -10.68
C PHE A 261 -18.52 10.05 -9.20
N ILE A 262 -18.03 11.25 -8.98
CA ILE A 262 -17.73 11.80 -7.66
C ILE A 262 -18.33 13.20 -7.61
N ALA A 263 -19.20 13.46 -6.63
CA ALA A 263 -19.81 14.76 -6.45
C ALA A 263 -19.61 15.28 -5.02
N THR A 264 -19.27 16.54 -4.86
CA THR A 264 -19.39 17.21 -3.56
C THR A 264 -20.84 17.58 -3.32
N VAL A 265 -21.30 17.43 -2.08
CA VAL A 265 -22.68 17.63 -1.66
C VAL A 265 -22.85 19.00 -1.04
N GLU A 266 -23.86 19.74 -1.45
CA GLU A 266 -24.25 21.02 -0.84
C GLU A 266 -24.85 20.78 0.56
N PRO A 267 -24.71 21.75 1.49
CA PRO A 267 -25.41 21.69 2.76
C PRO A 267 -26.93 21.68 2.58
N GLY A 268 -27.62 20.87 3.35
CA GLY A 268 -29.09 20.83 3.39
C GLY A 268 -29.75 19.68 2.63
N GLU A 269 -29.01 18.93 1.79
CA GLU A 269 -29.55 17.70 1.17
C GLU A 269 -29.38 16.52 2.15
N SER A 270 -30.41 15.67 2.30
CA SER A 270 -30.29 14.43 3.11
C SER A 270 -29.54 13.35 2.34
N ASP A 271 -28.95 12.39 3.05
CA ASP A 271 -28.21 11.28 2.41
C ASP A 271 -29.13 10.42 1.55
N GLU A 272 -30.38 10.22 2.01
CA GLU A 272 -31.39 9.47 1.29
C GLU A 272 -31.75 10.16 -0.04
N ALA A 273 -31.97 11.48 -0.03
CA ALA A 273 -32.29 12.24 -1.23
C ALA A 273 -31.13 12.22 -2.26
N LEU A 274 -29.90 12.15 -1.79
CA LEU A 274 -28.72 12.14 -2.67
C LEU A 274 -28.58 10.86 -3.49
N ILE A 275 -28.98 9.72 -2.92
CA ILE A 275 -28.90 8.41 -3.58
C ILE A 275 -30.18 8.05 -4.36
N GLU A 276 -31.22 8.92 -4.34
CA GLU A 276 -32.42 8.71 -5.14
C GLU A 276 -32.09 8.63 -6.64
N PRO A 277 -32.74 7.72 -7.40
CA PRO A 277 -32.48 7.52 -8.83
C PRO A 277 -32.50 8.82 -9.65
N ALA A 278 -33.47 9.69 -9.44
CA ALA A 278 -33.59 10.96 -10.15
C ALA A 278 -32.41 11.92 -9.92
N ASN A 279 -31.83 11.86 -8.71
CA ASN A 279 -30.68 12.69 -8.35
C ASN A 279 -29.39 12.16 -8.98
N ILE A 280 -29.23 10.84 -9.06
CA ILE A 280 -28.13 10.18 -9.76
C ILE A 280 -28.25 10.44 -11.27
N GLU A 281 -29.42 10.22 -11.86
CA GLU A 281 -29.69 10.46 -13.27
C GLU A 281 -29.33 11.90 -13.68
N ARG A 282 -29.77 12.87 -12.93
CA ARG A 282 -29.43 14.29 -13.19
C ARG A 282 -27.91 14.50 -13.25
N ARG A 283 -27.11 13.89 -12.37
CA ARG A 283 -25.65 14.01 -12.36
C ARG A 283 -24.99 13.28 -13.52
N VAL A 284 -25.49 12.11 -13.83
CA VAL A 284 -25.03 11.32 -14.98
C VAL A 284 -25.29 12.10 -16.28
N HIS A 285 -26.49 12.65 -16.47
CA HIS A 285 -26.81 13.45 -17.65
C HIS A 285 -25.96 14.73 -17.75
N GLN A 286 -25.56 15.32 -16.64
CA GLN A 286 -24.66 16.50 -16.66
C GLN A 286 -23.23 16.15 -17.13
N LEU A 287 -22.77 14.93 -16.86
CA LEU A 287 -21.44 14.47 -17.28
C LEU A 287 -21.44 13.92 -18.70
N PHE A 288 -22.41 13.08 -19.01
CA PHE A 288 -22.40 12.23 -20.20
C PHE A 288 -23.47 12.61 -21.25
N GLY A 289 -24.36 13.56 -20.94
CA GLY A 289 -25.57 13.80 -21.74
C GLY A 289 -26.66 12.76 -21.45
N VAL A 290 -27.81 12.93 -22.11
CA VAL A 290 -28.95 11.98 -21.98
C VAL A 290 -28.62 10.67 -22.71
N GLY A 291 -28.89 9.56 -22.02
CA GLY A 291 -28.69 8.22 -22.60
C GLY A 291 -28.82 7.14 -21.51
N PRO A 292 -28.97 5.87 -21.93
CA PRO A 292 -29.19 4.77 -21.00
C PRO A 292 -27.95 4.47 -20.16
N PHE A 293 -28.18 4.18 -18.87
CA PHE A 293 -27.17 3.75 -17.92
C PHE A 293 -27.78 2.90 -16.81
N GLU A 294 -26.97 2.07 -16.19
CA GLU A 294 -27.29 1.33 -14.98
C GLU A 294 -26.47 1.91 -13.80
N CYS A 295 -27.14 2.23 -12.68
CA CYS A 295 -26.45 2.55 -11.44
C CYS A 295 -26.11 1.25 -10.71
N LEU A 296 -24.83 0.91 -10.66
CA LEU A 296 -24.36 -0.31 -10.02
C LEU A 296 -24.31 -0.17 -8.49
N TRP A 297 -23.92 1.02 -8.04
CA TRP A 297 -23.77 1.32 -6.61
C TRP A 297 -23.65 2.82 -6.39
N SER A 298 -24.11 3.28 -5.22
CA SER A 298 -23.88 4.66 -4.77
C SER A 298 -23.76 4.75 -3.26
N SER A 299 -23.01 5.73 -2.76
CA SER A 299 -22.81 5.95 -1.34
C SER A 299 -22.48 7.42 -1.04
N VAL A 300 -22.95 7.89 0.09
CA VAL A 300 -22.59 9.20 0.64
C VAL A 300 -21.67 8.98 1.85
N PHE A 301 -20.60 9.77 1.93
CA PHE A 301 -19.68 9.70 3.05
C PHE A 301 -19.15 11.07 3.45
N HIS A 302 -18.78 11.18 4.72
CA HIS A 302 -18.09 12.35 5.26
C HIS A 302 -16.60 12.27 5.00
N ILE A 303 -16.01 13.41 4.71
CA ILE A 303 -14.56 13.52 4.56
C ILE A 303 -13.95 13.70 5.95
N HIS A 304 -13.08 12.78 6.34
CA HIS A 304 -12.34 12.83 7.59
C HIS A 304 -10.83 12.98 7.31
N CYS A 305 -10.14 13.62 8.25
CA CYS A 305 -8.69 13.64 8.32
C CYS A 305 -8.35 13.45 9.81
N ARG A 306 -8.12 12.20 10.21
CA ARG A 306 -7.99 11.79 11.62
C ARG A 306 -6.94 10.71 11.75
N THR A 307 -6.15 10.77 12.83
CA THR A 307 -5.06 9.83 13.12
C THR A 307 -5.14 9.36 14.56
N SER A 308 -4.83 8.09 14.81
CA SER A 308 -4.70 7.53 16.15
C SER A 308 -3.52 8.18 16.90
N PRO A 309 -3.65 8.44 18.21
CA PRO A 309 -2.53 8.97 19.01
C PRO A 309 -1.32 8.05 18.98
N HIS A 310 -1.54 6.74 18.89
CA HIS A 310 -0.51 5.71 18.83
C HIS A 310 -0.83 4.69 17.74
N PHE A 311 0.22 4.04 17.22
CA PHE A 311 0.11 2.91 16.27
C PHE A 311 0.57 1.60 16.89
N ARG A 312 1.05 1.62 18.14
CA ARG A 312 1.54 0.43 18.83
C ARG A 312 1.25 0.49 20.33
N GLN A 313 0.85 -0.65 20.91
CA GLN A 313 0.91 -0.92 22.34
C GLN A 313 1.35 -2.37 22.56
N GLY A 314 2.56 -2.54 23.12
CA GLY A 314 3.12 -3.87 23.34
C GLY A 314 3.26 -4.66 22.03
N ARG A 315 2.49 -5.72 21.91
CA ARG A 315 2.47 -6.65 20.76
C ARG A 315 1.34 -6.36 19.75
N VAL A 316 0.53 -5.34 20.00
CA VAL A 316 -0.61 -4.95 19.15
C VAL A 316 -0.26 -3.68 18.39
N LEU A 317 -0.50 -3.72 17.05
CA LEU A 317 -0.18 -2.63 16.14
C LEU A 317 -1.40 -2.29 15.27
N LEU A 318 -1.45 -1.06 14.75
CA LEU A 318 -2.49 -0.59 13.82
C LEU A 318 -1.86 -0.25 12.47
N ALA A 319 -2.59 -0.54 11.38
CA ALA A 319 -2.19 -0.20 10.01
C ALA A 319 -3.41 0.25 9.18
N GLY A 320 -3.20 1.16 8.22
CA GLY A 320 -4.24 1.70 7.37
C GLY A 320 -5.32 2.46 8.15
N ASP A 321 -6.58 2.35 7.71
CA ASP A 321 -7.71 3.11 8.26
C ASP A 321 -8.00 2.78 9.75
N ALA A 322 -7.47 1.68 10.29
CA ALA A 322 -7.49 1.42 11.72
C ALA A 322 -6.64 2.44 12.50
N GLY A 323 -5.54 2.91 11.91
CA GLY A 323 -4.64 3.91 12.50
C GLY A 323 -4.87 5.34 12.01
N HIS A 324 -5.29 5.54 10.75
CA HIS A 324 -5.44 6.87 10.15
C HIS A 324 -6.43 6.89 8.99
N ILE A 325 -7.29 7.89 8.97
CA ILE A 325 -8.26 8.14 7.90
C ILE A 325 -7.90 9.46 7.23
N ASN A 326 -7.69 9.44 5.93
CA ASN A 326 -7.32 10.62 5.16
C ASN A 326 -8.43 11.04 4.19
N SER A 327 -8.44 12.32 3.83
CA SER A 327 -9.31 12.80 2.76
C SER A 327 -9.05 12.01 1.47
N PRO A 328 -10.08 11.68 0.67
CA PRO A 328 -9.93 11.03 -0.62
C PRO A 328 -9.22 11.90 -1.67
N ALA A 329 -9.08 13.19 -1.42
CA ALA A 329 -8.36 14.11 -2.30
C ALA A 329 -6.89 13.67 -2.46
N GLY A 330 -6.50 13.35 -3.70
CA GLY A 330 -5.17 12.85 -4.02
C GLY A 330 -5.01 11.33 -3.98
N GLY A 331 -6.04 10.56 -3.58
CA GLY A 331 -6.04 9.09 -3.65
C GLY A 331 -5.02 8.41 -2.74
N GLN A 332 -4.65 9.01 -1.60
CA GLN A 332 -3.53 8.54 -0.77
C GLN A 332 -3.90 7.54 0.33
N GLY A 333 -5.17 7.35 0.69
CA GLY A 333 -5.59 6.51 1.83
C GLY A 333 -5.11 5.05 1.71
N MET A 334 -5.63 4.29 0.75
CA MET A 334 -5.22 2.90 0.49
C MET A 334 -3.70 2.79 0.27
N ASN A 335 -3.12 3.73 -0.48
CA ASN A 335 -1.69 3.75 -0.77
C ASN A 335 -0.83 3.96 0.49
N SER A 336 -1.29 4.75 1.47
CA SER A 336 -0.62 4.90 2.78
C SER A 336 -0.66 3.60 3.58
N GLY A 337 -1.83 2.95 3.65
CA GLY A 337 -1.97 1.69 4.37
C GLY A 337 -1.11 0.55 3.79
N ILE A 338 -0.97 0.47 2.46
CA ILE A 338 -0.05 -0.49 1.81
C ILE A 338 1.41 -0.18 2.18
N GLN A 339 1.78 1.10 2.33
CA GLN A 339 3.12 1.47 2.81
C GLN A 339 3.31 1.16 4.29
N ASP A 340 2.25 1.23 5.13
CA ASP A 340 2.31 0.75 6.52
C ASP A 340 2.64 -0.74 6.55
N ALA A 341 1.94 -1.54 5.74
CA ALA A 341 2.17 -2.97 5.60
C ALA A 341 3.61 -3.30 5.20
N GLN A 342 4.16 -2.61 4.19
CA GLN A 342 5.55 -2.80 3.75
C GLN A 342 6.56 -2.41 4.85
N ASN A 343 6.33 -1.31 5.56
CA ASN A 343 7.22 -0.87 6.63
C ASN A 343 7.18 -1.83 7.84
N LEU A 344 6.01 -2.34 8.18
CA LEU A 344 5.80 -3.21 9.34
C LEU A 344 6.31 -4.63 9.10
N ALA A 345 6.06 -5.21 7.93
CA ALA A 345 6.32 -6.62 7.66
C ALA A 345 7.78 -7.02 7.88
N TRP A 346 8.74 -6.26 7.33
CA TRP A 346 10.16 -6.59 7.50
C TRP A 346 10.64 -6.41 8.95
N LYS A 347 10.05 -5.45 9.69
CA LYS A 347 10.35 -5.23 11.10
C LYS A 347 9.85 -6.39 11.96
N LEU A 348 8.61 -6.83 11.74
CA LEU A 348 8.07 -8.02 12.40
C LEU A 348 8.90 -9.26 12.08
N ALA A 349 9.31 -9.45 10.83
CA ALA A 349 10.15 -10.57 10.45
C ALA A 349 11.50 -10.58 11.19
N ARG A 350 12.16 -9.42 11.30
CA ARG A 350 13.40 -9.28 12.06
C ARG A 350 13.21 -9.54 13.55
N VAL A 351 12.14 -9.00 14.13
CA VAL A 351 11.79 -9.22 15.54
C VAL A 351 11.52 -10.70 15.82
N LEU A 352 10.80 -11.38 14.95
CA LEU A 352 10.55 -12.80 15.06
C LEU A 352 11.84 -13.65 14.91
N ALA A 353 12.83 -13.13 14.19
CA ALA A 353 14.17 -13.71 14.08
C ALA A 353 15.13 -13.30 15.22
N GLY A 354 14.66 -12.57 16.24
CA GLY A 354 15.44 -12.23 17.44
C GLY A 354 16.06 -10.82 17.46
N ALA A 355 15.72 -9.94 16.50
CA ALA A 355 16.12 -8.54 16.57
C ALA A 355 15.38 -7.79 17.69
N ASP A 356 15.88 -6.61 18.06
CA ASP A 356 15.30 -5.76 19.10
C ASP A 356 13.89 -5.28 18.74
N ALA A 357 12.91 -5.87 19.41
CA ALA A 357 11.49 -5.58 19.19
C ALA A 357 11.15 -4.14 19.57
N GLU A 358 11.73 -3.61 20.65
CA GLU A 358 11.43 -2.24 21.08
C GLU A 358 11.97 -1.24 20.08
N ALA A 359 13.21 -1.39 19.61
CA ALA A 359 13.81 -0.51 18.61
C ALA A 359 13.03 -0.52 17.29
N LEU A 360 12.73 -1.71 16.75
CA LEU A 360 12.08 -1.85 15.44
C LEU A 360 10.60 -1.44 15.47
N LEU A 361 9.82 -1.89 16.45
CA LEU A 361 8.38 -1.62 16.46
C LEU A 361 8.06 -0.19 16.91
N THR A 362 8.89 0.42 17.79
CA THR A 362 8.81 1.85 18.07
C THR A 362 9.16 2.68 16.83
N SER A 363 10.14 2.23 16.02
CA SER A 363 10.43 2.89 14.75
C SER A 363 9.27 2.82 13.75
N TYR A 364 8.46 1.76 13.77
CA TYR A 364 7.25 1.68 12.94
C TYR A 364 6.29 2.84 13.23
N GLU A 365 5.92 3.03 14.51
CA GLU A 365 5.04 4.13 14.93
C GLU A 365 5.66 5.48 14.58
N ALA A 366 6.93 5.71 14.97
CA ALA A 366 7.61 6.97 14.74
C ALA A 366 7.67 7.35 13.24
N GLU A 367 7.96 6.37 12.37
CA GLU A 367 8.09 6.57 10.93
C GLU A 367 6.73 6.78 10.26
N ARG A 368 5.77 5.87 10.49
CA ARG A 368 4.51 5.89 9.76
C ARG A 368 3.59 7.00 10.24
N ARG A 369 3.49 7.23 11.54
CA ARG A 369 2.72 8.33 12.09
C ARG A 369 3.30 9.70 11.68
N GLU A 370 4.64 9.85 11.66
CA GLU A 370 5.29 11.06 11.17
C GLU A 370 4.91 11.37 9.71
N VAL A 371 4.95 10.37 8.83
CA VAL A 371 4.58 10.54 7.42
C VAL A 371 3.11 10.90 7.26
N ILE A 372 2.22 10.24 8.01
CA ILE A 372 0.78 10.56 7.96
C ILE A 372 0.54 12.01 8.39
N VAL A 373 0.99 12.40 9.56
CA VAL A 373 0.70 13.72 10.15
C VAL A 373 1.43 14.86 9.42
N ASN A 374 2.67 14.65 8.98
CA ASN A 374 3.50 15.74 8.43
C ASN A 374 3.57 15.76 6.90
N THR A 375 3.10 14.72 6.20
CA THR A 375 3.18 14.65 4.73
C THR A 375 1.81 14.40 4.11
N VAL A 376 1.12 13.32 4.49
CA VAL A 376 -0.15 12.90 3.87
C VAL A 376 -1.29 13.85 4.24
N GLU A 377 -1.51 14.07 5.52
CA GLU A 377 -2.59 14.96 6.00
C GLU A 377 -2.47 16.39 5.46
N PRO A 378 -1.33 17.09 5.54
CA PRO A 378 -1.23 18.43 5.00
C PRO A 378 -1.45 18.49 3.49
N TYR A 379 -0.98 17.50 2.74
CA TYR A 379 -1.17 17.44 1.30
C TYR A 379 -2.64 17.20 0.93
N THR A 380 -3.27 16.21 1.53
CA THR A 380 -4.69 15.88 1.29
C THR A 380 -5.62 16.99 1.80
N ASP A 381 -5.29 17.65 2.91
CA ASP A 381 -6.01 18.84 3.41
C ASP A 381 -5.91 20.02 2.45
N PHE A 382 -4.71 20.30 1.94
CA PHE A 382 -4.50 21.35 0.93
C PHE A 382 -5.35 21.07 -0.33
N LEU A 383 -5.32 19.86 -0.86
CA LEU A 383 -6.13 19.48 -2.02
C LEU A 383 -7.63 19.57 -1.72
N THR A 384 -8.07 19.11 -0.56
CA THR A 384 -9.46 19.17 -0.13
C THR A 384 -9.94 20.62 -0.06
N ARG A 385 -9.22 21.48 0.63
CA ARG A 385 -9.59 22.90 0.78
C ARG A 385 -9.51 23.67 -0.51
N THR A 386 -8.57 23.33 -1.40
CA THR A 386 -8.35 24.08 -2.65
C THR A 386 -9.24 23.58 -3.78
N ILE A 387 -9.30 22.27 -3.98
CA ILE A 387 -9.99 21.67 -5.13
C ILE A 387 -11.46 21.37 -4.80
N LEU A 388 -11.72 20.74 -3.64
CA LEU A 388 -13.08 20.31 -3.31
C LEU A 388 -13.91 21.41 -2.66
N LEU A 389 -13.32 22.18 -1.72
CA LEU A 389 -14.02 23.20 -0.92
C LEU A 389 -13.67 24.63 -1.31
N GLY A 390 -12.70 24.83 -2.20
CA GLY A 390 -12.19 26.14 -2.54
C GLY A 390 -13.26 27.08 -3.13
N PRO A 391 -13.16 28.38 -2.87
CA PRO A 391 -14.03 29.37 -3.47
C PRO A 391 -14.05 29.27 -5.00
N ASN A 392 -15.14 29.68 -5.64
CA ASN A 392 -15.33 29.57 -7.09
C ASN A 392 -14.18 30.21 -7.89
N PHE A 393 -13.57 31.28 -7.39
CA PHE A 393 -12.46 31.95 -8.08
C PHE A 393 -11.19 31.08 -8.07
N ILE A 394 -10.87 30.38 -6.97
CA ILE A 394 -9.74 29.45 -6.89
C ILE A 394 -9.94 28.29 -7.86
N ARG A 395 -11.14 27.70 -7.89
CA ARG A 395 -11.48 26.64 -8.84
C ARG A 395 -11.38 27.07 -10.30
N LYS A 396 -11.73 28.34 -10.60
CA LYS A 396 -11.55 28.90 -11.94
C LYS A 396 -10.08 29.14 -12.31
N LEU A 397 -9.21 29.41 -11.32
CA LEU A 397 -7.77 29.61 -11.53
C LEU A 397 -6.98 28.29 -11.53
N ALA A 398 -7.50 27.24 -10.92
CA ALA A 398 -6.82 25.94 -10.83
C ALA A 398 -6.39 25.36 -12.20
N PRO A 399 -7.19 25.43 -13.28
CA PRO A 399 -6.76 24.98 -14.60
C PRO A 399 -5.54 25.75 -15.12
N ALA A 400 -5.51 27.08 -14.92
CA ALA A 400 -4.37 27.90 -15.34
C ALA A 400 -3.11 27.59 -14.52
N ALA A 401 -3.26 27.38 -13.21
CA ALA A 401 -2.16 26.95 -12.34
C ALA A 401 -1.61 25.58 -12.76
N LEU A 402 -2.48 24.61 -12.98
CA LEU A 402 -2.09 23.26 -13.44
C LEU A 402 -1.41 23.31 -14.83
N TRP A 403 -1.89 24.17 -15.73
CA TRP A 403 -1.28 24.38 -17.04
C TRP A 403 0.13 25.02 -16.95
N ALA A 404 0.36 25.89 -15.96
CA ALA A 404 1.63 26.57 -15.74
C ALA A 404 2.69 25.66 -15.09
N LEU A 405 2.29 24.69 -14.25
CA LEU A 405 3.21 23.82 -13.48
C LEU A 405 4.31 23.17 -14.34
N PRO A 406 4.01 22.47 -15.46
CA PRO A 406 5.06 21.88 -16.30
C PRO A 406 5.97 22.91 -16.95
N ARG A 407 5.39 24.04 -17.39
CA ARG A 407 6.10 25.13 -18.07
C ARG A 407 7.08 25.88 -17.19
N LEU A 408 6.79 25.97 -15.90
CA LEU A 408 7.65 26.56 -14.88
C LEU A 408 8.63 25.56 -14.26
N GLY A 409 8.66 24.30 -14.74
CA GLY A 409 9.52 23.26 -14.18
C GLY A 409 9.07 22.75 -12.78
N LEU A 410 7.90 23.20 -12.29
CA LEU A 410 7.41 22.88 -10.95
C LEU A 410 6.87 21.46 -10.84
N LEU A 411 6.66 20.77 -11.95
CA LEU A 411 6.21 19.36 -11.94
C LEU A 411 7.20 18.43 -11.23
N SER A 412 8.49 18.72 -11.31
CA SER A 412 9.54 17.96 -10.59
C SER A 412 9.42 18.07 -9.06
N ILE A 413 8.81 19.14 -8.55
CA ILE A 413 8.56 19.35 -7.11
C ILE A 413 7.23 18.70 -6.68
N VAL A 414 6.22 18.76 -7.55
CA VAL A 414 4.86 18.28 -7.23
C VAL A 414 4.72 16.76 -7.46
N ALA A 415 5.34 16.22 -8.51
CA ALA A 415 5.23 14.81 -8.85
C ALA A 415 5.65 13.84 -7.73
N PRO A 416 6.76 14.07 -6.99
CA PRO A 416 7.10 13.21 -5.86
C PRO A 416 5.99 13.14 -4.80
N LYS A 417 5.31 14.26 -4.51
CA LYS A 417 4.18 14.32 -3.57
C LYS A 417 2.95 13.58 -4.10
N MET A 418 2.62 13.78 -5.37
CA MET A 418 1.53 13.05 -6.04
C MET A 418 1.77 11.55 -6.04
N GLY A 419 3.01 11.12 -6.25
CA GLY A 419 3.41 9.70 -6.29
C GLY A 419 3.73 9.10 -4.94
N MET A 420 3.65 9.86 -3.83
CA MET A 420 4.08 9.47 -2.48
C MET A 420 5.55 9.02 -2.42
N LEU A 421 6.43 9.66 -3.20
CA LEU A 421 7.85 9.33 -3.32
C LEU A 421 8.75 10.21 -2.44
N ASP A 422 8.19 11.23 -1.77
CA ASP A 422 8.90 12.24 -0.97
C ASP A 422 8.82 12.01 0.54
N ALA A 423 8.19 10.93 0.98
CA ALA A 423 8.12 10.58 2.40
C ALA A 423 9.52 10.38 3.00
N ALA A 424 9.70 10.87 4.22
CA ALA A 424 10.97 10.79 4.94
C ALA A 424 10.74 10.47 6.43
N TYR A 425 11.54 9.57 6.97
CA TYR A 425 11.52 9.11 8.35
C TYR A 425 12.57 9.86 9.18
N ARG A 426 12.27 11.07 9.62
CA ARG A 426 13.26 11.95 10.28
C ARG A 426 13.47 11.63 11.75
N ARG A 427 12.47 11.04 12.41
CA ARG A 427 12.44 10.75 13.86
C ARG A 427 12.65 9.27 14.19
N SER A 428 13.07 8.48 13.22
CA SER A 428 13.29 7.05 13.45
C SER A 428 14.54 6.81 14.27
N ASN A 429 14.40 6.04 15.35
CA ASN A 429 15.48 5.69 16.29
C ASN A 429 16.47 4.66 15.72
N ILE A 430 16.13 3.99 14.61
CA ILE A 430 17.01 3.03 13.95
C ILE A 430 17.85 3.66 12.82
N LEU A 431 17.68 4.94 12.53
CA LEU A 431 18.51 5.63 11.57
C LEU A 431 19.83 6.04 12.17
N SER A 432 20.92 5.88 11.41
CA SER A 432 22.25 6.30 11.85
C SER A 432 23.15 6.70 10.68
N GLY A 433 24.27 7.35 10.98
CA GLY A 433 25.16 7.89 9.96
C GLY A 433 24.76 9.30 9.50
N ARG A 434 25.29 9.73 8.34
CA ARG A 434 25.08 11.08 7.78
C ARG A 434 25.02 11.03 6.25
N GLY A 435 24.05 11.69 5.67
CA GLY A 435 23.94 11.84 4.22
C GLY A 435 22.62 12.42 3.76
N PRO A 436 22.51 12.88 2.52
CA PRO A 436 21.36 13.59 2.01
C PRO A 436 20.11 12.72 1.88
N TRP A 437 20.28 11.40 1.85
CA TRP A 437 19.20 10.43 1.65
C TRP A 437 18.84 9.64 2.92
N LEU A 438 19.53 9.88 4.03
CA LEU A 438 19.23 9.19 5.28
C LEU A 438 17.76 9.39 5.68
N GLY A 439 17.07 8.29 5.96
CA GLY A 439 15.64 8.26 6.30
C GLY A 439 14.69 8.56 5.13
N LYS A 440 15.19 8.71 3.90
CA LYS A 440 14.38 8.94 2.71
C LYS A 440 14.32 7.69 1.83
N ARG A 441 13.29 7.62 0.98
CA ARG A 441 13.27 6.65 -0.11
C ARG A 441 14.53 6.83 -0.96
N ALA A 442 15.21 5.73 -1.25
CA ALA A 442 16.40 5.75 -2.09
C ALA A 442 16.10 6.30 -3.49
N PRO A 443 16.96 7.16 -4.06
CA PRO A 443 16.90 7.50 -5.47
C PRO A 443 16.95 6.25 -6.33
N ASP A 444 16.04 6.14 -7.28
CA ASP A 444 15.96 5.02 -8.20
C ASP A 444 16.47 5.40 -9.59
N GLY A 445 17.12 4.49 -10.27
CA GLY A 445 17.67 4.71 -11.61
C GLY A 445 18.16 3.42 -12.26
N ASP A 446 18.55 3.54 -13.51
CA ASP A 446 18.95 2.40 -14.32
C ASP A 446 20.39 1.95 -13.99
N LEU A 447 20.55 0.66 -13.79
CA LEU A 447 21.81 -0.02 -13.56
C LEU A 447 22.05 -1.10 -14.61
N VAL A 448 23.30 -1.45 -14.77
CA VAL A 448 23.75 -2.67 -15.46
C VAL A 448 24.36 -3.58 -14.41
N ASP A 449 23.88 -4.81 -14.34
CA ASP A 449 24.38 -5.83 -13.41
C ASP A 449 25.72 -6.44 -13.88
N PRO A 450 26.36 -7.29 -13.06
CA PRO A 450 27.59 -7.97 -13.44
C PRO A 450 27.53 -8.77 -14.75
N THR A 451 26.33 -9.25 -15.12
CA THR A 451 26.13 -10.04 -16.36
C THR A 451 25.83 -9.19 -17.59
N GLY A 452 25.67 -7.86 -17.43
CA GLY A 452 25.32 -6.94 -18.51
C GLY A 452 23.81 -6.70 -18.67
N LYS A 453 22.99 -7.23 -17.76
CA LYS A 453 21.52 -7.05 -17.78
C LYS A 453 21.12 -5.71 -17.16
N ASN A 454 20.18 -5.02 -17.79
CA ASN A 454 19.60 -3.80 -17.25
C ASN A 454 18.62 -4.13 -16.11
N LEU A 455 18.67 -3.34 -15.04
CA LEU A 455 17.77 -3.38 -13.90
C LEU A 455 17.62 -1.98 -13.29
N ARG A 456 16.69 -1.83 -12.37
CA ARG A 456 16.56 -0.60 -11.56
C ARG A 456 17.29 -0.78 -10.22
N LEU A 457 17.78 0.31 -9.63
CA LEU A 457 18.48 0.25 -8.34
C LEU A 457 17.59 -0.37 -7.24
N LEU A 458 16.31 -0.03 -7.19
CA LEU A 458 15.39 -0.61 -6.22
C LEU A 458 15.10 -2.10 -6.43
N ASP A 459 15.44 -2.69 -7.60
CA ASP A 459 15.39 -4.14 -7.81
C ASP A 459 16.50 -4.88 -7.03
N LEU A 460 17.51 -4.17 -6.52
CA LEU A 460 18.50 -4.72 -5.60
C LEU A 460 17.90 -5.00 -4.22
N VAL A 461 16.85 -4.26 -3.85
CA VAL A 461 16.12 -4.46 -2.60
C VAL A 461 15.13 -5.59 -2.83
N GLY A 462 15.42 -6.73 -2.21
CA GLY A 462 14.51 -7.88 -2.19
C GLY A 462 13.74 -7.97 -0.86
N PRO A 463 13.47 -9.18 -0.38
CA PRO A 463 13.00 -9.40 0.99
C PRO A 463 14.03 -8.90 2.02
N GLY A 464 15.34 -9.03 1.73
CA GLY A 464 16.43 -8.55 2.57
C GLY A 464 16.92 -7.16 2.19
N PRO A 465 17.77 -6.56 3.06
CA PRO A 465 18.39 -5.26 2.83
C PRO A 465 19.49 -5.31 1.75
N ALA A 466 19.88 -4.14 1.21
CA ALA A 466 20.99 -4.03 0.27
C ALA A 466 21.99 -2.96 0.74
N LEU A 467 23.25 -3.33 0.86
CA LEU A 467 24.36 -2.42 1.13
C LEU A 467 25.00 -1.98 -0.18
N LEU A 468 24.88 -0.70 -0.49
CA LEU A 468 25.52 -0.08 -1.65
C LEU A 468 26.91 0.45 -1.25
N LEU A 469 27.93 0.05 -1.99
CA LEU A 469 29.30 0.51 -1.84
C LEU A 469 29.67 1.32 -3.09
N PHE A 470 29.74 2.64 -2.97
CA PHE A 470 30.03 3.54 -4.09
C PHE A 470 31.54 3.55 -4.36
N ASP A 471 31.95 3.06 -5.54
CA ASP A 471 33.35 2.92 -5.98
C ASP A 471 33.59 3.70 -7.27
N ASP A 472 34.51 4.64 -7.27
CA ASP A 472 34.94 5.41 -8.46
C ASP A 472 36.22 4.90 -9.12
N GLY A 473 36.75 3.77 -8.66
CA GLY A 473 37.96 3.14 -9.16
C GLY A 473 39.27 3.80 -8.73
N ARG A 474 39.21 4.90 -7.94
CA ARG A 474 40.39 5.71 -7.58
C ARG A 474 40.94 5.41 -6.19
N LEU A 475 40.17 4.78 -5.31
CA LEU A 475 40.55 4.47 -3.93
C LEU A 475 40.84 2.98 -3.79
N PRO A 476 41.66 2.57 -2.76
CA PRO A 476 41.70 1.18 -2.35
C PRO A 476 40.27 0.81 -1.95
N ASN A 477 39.74 -0.11 -2.74
CA ASN A 477 38.33 -0.42 -2.76
C ASN A 477 37.96 -1.28 -1.55
N TRP A 478 36.68 -1.29 -1.29
CA TRP A 478 36.06 -2.20 -0.36
C TRP A 478 36.59 -3.62 -0.58
N ASN A 479 37.26 -4.15 0.43
CA ASN A 479 37.71 -5.55 0.38
C ASN A 479 36.47 -6.42 0.59
N GLN A 480 36.05 -7.14 -0.47
CA GLN A 480 34.85 -7.98 -0.42
C GLN A 480 34.92 -9.04 0.67
N SER A 481 36.11 -9.59 0.96
CA SER A 481 36.25 -10.60 2.01
C SER A 481 36.06 -9.99 3.40
N GLU A 482 36.57 -8.78 3.66
CA GLU A 482 36.34 -8.05 4.91
C GLU A 482 34.89 -7.68 5.11
N ILE A 483 34.22 -7.20 4.06
CA ILE A 483 32.77 -6.89 4.10
C ILE A 483 31.95 -8.16 4.35
N SER A 484 32.25 -9.25 3.67
CA SER A 484 31.56 -10.53 3.87
C SER A 484 31.78 -11.08 5.29
N GLN A 485 32.99 -10.91 5.85
CA GLN A 485 33.27 -11.28 7.23
C GLN A 485 32.53 -10.39 8.24
N LEU A 486 32.47 -9.08 7.98
CA LEU A 486 31.80 -8.09 8.83
C LEU A 486 30.31 -8.38 8.98
N PHE A 487 29.67 -8.91 7.93
CA PHE A 487 28.21 -9.13 7.90
C PHE A 487 27.82 -10.61 7.75
N ARG A 488 28.69 -11.54 8.16
CA ARG A 488 28.42 -12.98 8.08
C ARG A 488 27.18 -13.45 8.85
N ASP A 489 26.75 -12.65 9.82
CA ASP A 489 25.55 -12.85 10.65
C ASP A 489 24.26 -12.31 10.04
N ILE A 490 24.34 -11.59 8.89
CA ILE A 490 23.20 -11.02 8.18
C ILE A 490 23.05 -11.74 6.84
N HIS A 491 22.51 -12.95 6.87
CA HIS A 491 22.49 -13.88 5.74
C HIS A 491 21.70 -13.37 4.52
N ASP A 492 20.74 -12.47 4.71
CA ASP A 492 19.90 -11.89 3.66
C ASP A 492 20.41 -10.54 3.16
N LEU A 493 21.57 -10.04 3.66
CA LEU A 493 22.17 -8.80 3.20
C LEU A 493 22.79 -8.96 1.82
N ARG A 494 22.26 -8.23 0.85
CA ARG A 494 22.91 -8.10 -0.46
C ARG A 494 23.96 -6.98 -0.41
N VAL A 495 25.18 -7.28 -0.79
CA VAL A 495 26.24 -6.27 -0.94
C VAL A 495 26.43 -5.99 -2.44
N ALA A 496 26.38 -4.71 -2.84
CA ALA A 496 26.49 -4.28 -4.22
C ALA A 496 27.52 -3.14 -4.35
N ALA A 497 28.64 -3.41 -5.03
CA ALA A 497 29.57 -2.37 -5.45
C ALA A 497 29.00 -1.65 -6.68
N LEU A 498 28.84 -0.32 -6.60
CA LEU A 498 28.21 0.51 -7.61
C LEU A 498 29.19 1.52 -8.19
N PHE A 499 29.41 1.43 -9.49
CA PHE A 499 30.28 2.33 -10.26
C PHE A 499 29.46 3.42 -10.97
N PRO A 500 30.01 4.62 -11.17
CA PRO A 500 29.31 5.73 -11.82
C PRO A 500 28.99 5.47 -13.29
N ASN A 501 29.71 4.57 -13.96
CA ASN A 501 29.46 4.15 -15.36
C ASN A 501 30.10 2.80 -15.66
N GLU A 502 29.73 2.22 -16.81
CA GLU A 502 30.21 0.90 -17.24
C GLU A 502 31.70 0.86 -17.63
N LYS A 503 32.28 1.99 -18.05
CA LYS A 503 33.68 2.05 -18.56
C LYS A 503 34.72 1.75 -17.48
N ILE A 504 34.39 2.06 -16.20
CA ILE A 504 35.32 1.84 -15.09
C ILE A 504 34.80 0.73 -14.15
N ARG A 505 33.73 0.02 -14.55
CA ARG A 505 33.17 -1.09 -13.78
C ARG A 505 34.19 -2.23 -13.67
N LYS A 506 34.30 -2.79 -12.46
CA LYS A 506 35.07 -4.01 -12.20
C LYS A 506 34.19 -5.25 -12.34
N ASP A 507 34.82 -6.40 -12.54
CA ASP A 507 34.12 -7.68 -12.57
C ASP A 507 33.33 -7.91 -11.26
N GLY A 508 32.14 -8.45 -11.40
CA GLY A 508 31.24 -8.71 -10.26
C GLY A 508 30.51 -7.47 -9.70
N ALA A 509 30.71 -6.28 -10.28
CA ALA A 509 30.10 -5.03 -9.82
C ALA A 509 28.94 -4.56 -10.69
N TYR A 510 28.12 -3.66 -10.12
CA TYR A 510 27.05 -2.92 -10.82
C TYR A 510 27.59 -1.59 -11.33
N ALA A 511 26.97 -1.04 -12.36
CA ALA A 511 27.27 0.30 -12.86
C ALA A 511 25.99 1.07 -13.19
N CYS A 512 26.04 2.40 -13.13
CA CYS A 512 24.97 3.23 -13.67
C CYS A 512 24.90 3.04 -15.19
N ALA A 513 23.68 2.80 -15.71
CA ALA A 513 23.48 2.60 -17.15
C ALA A 513 23.61 3.92 -17.93
N GLY A 514 24.46 3.94 -18.94
CA GLY A 514 24.61 5.03 -19.90
C GLY A 514 25.15 6.36 -19.38
N SER A 515 24.99 6.70 -18.08
CA SER A 515 25.46 7.96 -17.51
C SER A 515 25.63 7.90 -15.99
N ASP A 516 26.34 8.88 -15.42
CA ASP A 516 26.51 9.06 -13.98
C ASP A 516 25.35 9.83 -13.29
N ALA A 517 24.20 9.96 -13.94
CA ALA A 517 23.08 10.75 -13.46
C ALA A 517 22.55 10.26 -12.08
N LEU A 518 22.42 8.94 -11.92
CA LEU A 518 22.01 8.33 -10.64
C LEU A 518 23.05 8.60 -9.55
N TRP A 519 24.34 8.48 -9.86
CA TRP A 519 25.45 8.78 -8.95
C TRP A 519 25.41 10.22 -8.46
N LYS A 520 25.19 11.18 -9.39
CA LYS A 520 25.01 12.60 -9.06
C LYS A 520 23.77 12.84 -8.22
N GLN A 521 22.68 12.14 -8.49
CA GLN A 521 21.43 12.24 -7.70
C GLN A 521 21.66 11.78 -6.26
N TRP A 522 22.46 10.73 -6.05
CA TRP A 522 22.85 10.29 -4.72
C TRP A 522 23.73 11.29 -3.97
N ALA A 523 24.34 12.23 -4.68
CA ALA A 523 25.29 13.21 -4.15
C ALA A 523 26.43 12.56 -3.35
N VAL A 524 26.98 11.47 -3.88
CA VAL A 524 28.04 10.66 -3.27
C VAL A 524 29.36 10.82 -3.99
N SER A 525 30.43 10.40 -3.36
CA SER A 525 31.77 10.25 -3.93
C SER A 525 32.27 8.82 -3.71
N GLY A 526 33.35 8.44 -4.38
CA GLY A 526 34.04 7.16 -4.14
C GLY A 526 34.36 6.97 -2.65
N GLY A 527 34.13 5.76 -2.14
CA GLY A 527 34.26 5.40 -0.74
C GLY A 527 33.01 5.70 0.11
N SER A 528 31.92 6.23 -0.45
CA SER A 528 30.65 6.32 0.28
C SER A 528 29.97 4.96 0.35
N ALA A 529 29.13 4.76 1.37
CA ALA A 529 28.25 3.58 1.47
C ALA A 529 26.87 3.97 1.99
N ALA A 530 25.86 3.18 1.59
CA ALA A 530 24.48 3.36 2.05
C ALA A 530 23.77 2.01 2.20
N LEU A 531 23.04 1.84 3.30
CA LEU A 531 22.18 0.69 3.50
C LEU A 531 20.77 1.02 3.04
N LEU A 532 20.25 0.23 2.11
CA LEU A 532 18.83 0.20 1.76
C LEU A 532 18.13 -0.84 2.61
N ARG A 533 17.10 -0.43 3.34
CA ARG A 533 16.22 -1.30 4.11
C ARG A 533 15.28 -2.08 3.16
N PRO A 534 14.65 -3.19 3.60
CA PRO A 534 13.71 -3.96 2.79
C PRO A 534 12.53 -3.14 2.26
N ASP A 535 12.19 -2.02 2.91
CA ASP A 535 11.16 -1.09 2.45
C ASP A 535 11.67 -0.03 1.45
N GLY A 536 12.93 -0.11 1.00
CA GLY A 536 13.52 0.80 0.01
C GLY A 536 13.92 2.17 0.54
N TYR A 537 13.95 2.36 1.86
CA TYR A 537 14.44 3.57 2.51
C TYR A 537 15.91 3.42 2.91
N VAL A 538 16.64 4.54 2.93
CA VAL A 538 18.05 4.56 3.37
C VAL A 538 18.08 4.53 4.89
N GLY A 539 18.47 3.40 5.47
CA GLY A 539 18.57 3.19 6.92
C GLY A 539 19.86 3.72 7.52
N TRP A 540 20.95 3.64 6.76
CA TRP A 540 22.25 4.15 7.14
C TRP A 540 22.99 4.71 5.93
N MET A 541 23.82 5.73 6.15
CA MET A 541 24.67 6.30 5.12
C MET A 541 25.96 6.88 5.73
N GLY A 542 27.10 6.67 5.07
CA GLY A 542 28.39 7.18 5.51
C GLY A 542 29.34 7.48 4.35
N ARG A 543 30.29 8.41 4.57
CA ARG A 543 31.36 8.72 3.64
C ARG A 543 32.68 8.23 4.20
N ARG A 544 33.34 7.28 3.48
CA ARG A 544 34.58 6.62 3.91
C ARG A 544 34.49 6.10 5.37
N PRO A 545 33.45 5.32 5.70
CA PRO A 545 33.29 4.82 7.06
C PRO A 545 34.39 3.84 7.40
N THR A 546 34.75 3.79 8.68
CA THR A 546 35.55 2.69 9.20
C THR A 546 34.73 1.39 9.18
N PRO A 547 35.35 0.20 9.23
CA PRO A 547 34.61 -1.06 9.39
C PRO A 547 33.66 -1.08 10.59
N GLU A 548 34.05 -0.44 11.71
CA GLU A 548 33.22 -0.31 12.92
C GLU A 548 31.99 0.56 12.66
N GLU A 549 32.17 1.75 12.07
CA GLU A 549 31.05 2.66 11.72
C GLU A 549 30.08 1.99 10.75
N LEU A 550 30.61 1.27 9.76
CA LEU A 550 29.82 0.53 8.79
C LEU A 550 29.05 -0.61 9.48
N GLY A 551 29.75 -1.42 10.27
CA GLY A 551 29.17 -2.57 10.98
C GLY A 551 28.10 -2.17 11.98
N SER A 552 28.38 -1.21 12.86
CA SER A 552 27.44 -0.71 13.86
C SER A 552 26.23 -0.03 13.22
N GLY A 553 26.46 0.80 12.20
CA GLY A 553 25.40 1.53 11.52
C GLY A 553 24.42 0.62 10.78
N VAL A 554 24.92 -0.39 10.06
CA VAL A 554 24.08 -1.39 9.39
C VAL A 554 23.25 -2.17 10.41
N ARG A 555 23.87 -2.65 11.51
CA ARG A 555 23.15 -3.40 12.54
C ARG A 555 22.08 -2.57 13.23
N GLN A 556 22.38 -1.32 13.60
CA GLN A 556 21.39 -0.40 14.18
C GLN A 556 20.20 -0.21 13.24
N ALA A 557 20.43 0.02 11.94
CA ALA A 557 19.36 0.23 10.97
C ALA A 557 18.47 -1.02 10.74
N LEU A 558 18.95 -2.20 11.14
CA LEU A 558 18.24 -3.46 11.09
C LEU A 558 17.74 -3.94 12.47
N GLY A 559 17.84 -3.10 13.51
CA GLY A 559 17.43 -3.43 14.87
C GLY A 559 18.25 -4.54 15.52
N MET A 560 19.48 -4.74 15.06
CA MET A 560 20.39 -5.73 15.65
C MET A 560 21.20 -5.06 16.78
N VAL A 561 21.29 -5.70 17.91
CA VAL A 561 22.12 -5.21 19.02
C VAL A 561 23.60 -5.29 18.61
N ALA A 562 24.37 -4.25 18.86
CA ALA A 562 25.82 -4.31 18.68
C ALA A 562 26.39 -5.39 19.62
N GLN A 563 27.04 -6.40 19.02
CA GLN A 563 27.78 -7.40 19.79
C GLN A 563 29.06 -6.81 20.32
#